data_6f798767bd522c02c5731418f95fb5bc
#
_entry.id   6f798767bd522c02c5731418f95fb5bc
#
_cell.length_a   1.000
_cell.length_b   1.000
_cell.length_c   1.000
_cell.angle_alpha   90.00
_cell.angle_beta   90.00
_cell.angle_gamma   90.00
#
_symmetry.space_group_name_H-M   'P 1'
#
loop_
_entity.id
_entity.type
_entity.pdbx_description
1 polymer ?
#
loop_
_entity_poly.entity_id
_entity_poly.type
_entity_poly.pdbx_seq_one_letter_code
_entity_poly.pdbx_strand_id
1 'polypeptide(L)'
;VTPYLKILRRISKPHWFEIMELIKCSGGISVGDLAETMGMSYMGVKKHCLAMQKLGYLDTWRSPKVVGRPEKLYRLTEKAAPLFPGISSDICLSILDAATQLETNGAEKLLFSFFRSRTEQLAAVVTGDSVQERAEKLASARSAAGHYSRCVYSEEEGLRLEEFHNPLQPLFDKYPTLERMEAQMFERLLGARVERTVTRTAGLSRYRFDLSPR
;
A
#
# COMPACT_ATOMS: atom_id res chain seq x y z
N VAL A 1 6.38 2.54 9.97
CA VAL A 1 7.36 3.43 9.30
C VAL A 1 8.70 2.74 9.28
N THR A 2 9.25 2.48 8.08
CA THR A 2 10.55 1.81 7.91
C THR A 2 11.67 2.61 8.60
N PRO A 3 12.72 1.94 9.15
CA PRO A 3 13.84 2.64 9.80
C PRO A 3 14.48 3.72 8.93
N TYR A 4 14.53 3.49 7.62
CA TYR A 4 15.06 4.42 6.62
C TYR A 4 14.27 5.74 6.56
N LEU A 5 12.94 5.67 6.55
CA LEU A 5 12.09 6.88 6.56
C LEU A 5 12.20 7.66 7.87
N LYS A 6 12.44 6.99 9.00
CA LYS A 6 12.71 7.69 10.28
C LYS A 6 13.98 8.51 10.22
N ILE A 7 15.03 8.01 9.56
CA ILE A 7 16.29 8.75 9.38
C ILE A 7 16.07 9.94 8.45
N LEU A 8 15.41 9.75 7.31
CA LEU A 8 15.10 10.81 6.37
C LEU A 8 14.23 11.91 7.00
N ARG A 9 13.27 11.55 7.85
CA ARG A 9 12.46 12.53 8.61
C ARG A 9 13.29 13.41 9.55
N ARG A 10 14.44 12.93 10.05
CA ARG A 10 15.33 13.70 10.95
C ARG A 10 16.22 14.69 10.23
N ILE A 11 16.61 14.38 8.99
CA ILE A 11 17.60 15.16 8.23
C ILE A 11 17.01 16.04 7.13
N SER A 12 15.72 15.87 6.79
CA SER A 12 15.04 16.66 5.77
C SER A 12 13.77 17.30 6.33
N LYS A 13 13.01 17.99 5.50
CA LYS A 13 11.77 18.68 5.92
C LYS A 13 10.73 17.66 6.42
N PRO A 14 10.54 17.48 7.73
CA PRO A 14 9.77 16.37 8.29
C PRO A 14 8.32 16.36 7.79
N HIS A 15 7.70 17.54 7.64
CA HIS A 15 6.34 17.68 7.15
C HIS A 15 6.13 17.21 5.71
N TRP A 16 7.17 17.18 4.88
CA TRP A 16 7.02 16.70 3.50
C TRP A 16 6.74 15.20 3.43
N PHE A 17 7.44 14.42 4.25
CA PHE A 17 7.22 12.97 4.31
C PHE A 17 5.85 12.63 4.90
N GLU A 18 5.44 13.36 5.92
CA GLU A 18 4.12 13.18 6.53
C GLU A 18 3.00 13.52 5.54
N ILE A 19 3.11 14.65 4.83
CA ILE A 19 2.16 15.01 3.77
C ILE A 19 2.12 13.92 2.68
N MET A 20 3.27 13.44 2.21
CA MET A 20 3.33 12.40 1.18
C MET A 20 2.75 11.08 1.65
N GLU A 21 2.95 10.66 2.90
CA GLU A 21 2.33 9.47 3.48
C GLU A 21 0.81 9.61 3.56
N LEU A 22 0.30 10.74 4.05
CA LEU A 22 -1.14 10.99 4.11
C LEU A 22 -1.78 10.97 2.72
N ILE A 23 -1.14 11.61 1.73
CA ILE A 23 -1.59 11.56 0.34
C ILE A 23 -1.55 10.13 -0.20
N LYS A 24 -0.49 9.34 0.09
CA LYS A 24 -0.34 7.95 -0.33
C LYS A 24 -1.50 7.09 0.18
N CYS A 25 -1.87 7.27 1.44
CA CYS A 25 -2.91 6.49 2.11
C CYS A 25 -4.35 6.97 1.80
N SER A 26 -4.53 8.13 1.18
CA SER A 26 -5.87 8.68 0.87
C SER A 26 -6.29 8.52 -0.58
N GLY A 27 -5.35 8.30 -1.50
CA GLY A 27 -5.61 8.34 -2.94
C GLY A 27 -5.82 9.74 -3.52
N GLY A 28 -5.75 10.77 -2.65
CA GLY A 28 -5.92 12.19 -2.95
C GLY A 28 -6.61 12.91 -1.77
N ILE A 29 -6.03 14.01 -1.31
CA ILE A 29 -6.48 14.69 -0.09
C ILE A 29 -6.43 16.22 -0.29
N SER A 30 -7.35 16.93 0.37
CA SER A 30 -7.37 18.39 0.33
C SER A 30 -6.35 19.00 1.30
N VAL A 31 -5.99 20.27 1.09
CA VAL A 31 -5.15 21.01 2.03
C VAL A 31 -5.83 21.17 3.38
N GLY A 32 -7.16 21.25 3.41
CA GLY A 32 -7.93 21.36 4.64
C GLY A 32 -7.78 20.11 5.50
N ASP A 33 -8.04 18.93 4.92
CA ASP A 33 -7.95 17.65 5.62
C ASP A 33 -6.51 17.35 6.07
N LEU A 34 -5.51 17.70 5.22
CA LEU A 34 -4.09 17.60 5.61
C LEU A 34 -3.77 18.48 6.82
N ALA A 35 -4.26 19.73 6.83
CA ALA A 35 -4.03 20.67 7.90
C ALA A 35 -4.65 20.19 9.21
N GLU A 36 -5.87 19.67 9.16
CA GLU A 36 -6.56 19.09 10.29
C GLU A 36 -5.82 17.87 10.85
N THR A 37 -5.49 16.91 9.97
CA THR A 37 -4.78 15.67 10.38
C THR A 37 -3.41 15.93 10.98
N MET A 38 -2.68 16.92 10.46
CA MET A 38 -1.32 17.27 10.92
C MET A 38 -1.29 18.25 12.09
N GLY A 39 -2.43 18.82 12.48
CA GLY A 39 -2.48 19.89 13.48
C GLY A 39 -1.75 21.17 13.05
N MET A 40 -1.69 21.45 11.73
CA MET A 40 -0.97 22.58 11.15
C MET A 40 -1.93 23.62 10.57
N SER A 41 -1.44 24.85 10.40
CA SER A 41 -2.23 25.87 9.72
C SER A 41 -2.40 25.54 8.23
N TYR A 42 -3.58 25.82 7.67
CA TYR A 42 -3.90 25.67 6.24
C TYR A 42 -2.81 26.28 5.34
N MET A 43 -2.35 27.50 5.66
CA MET A 43 -1.34 28.19 4.87
C MET A 43 0.03 27.53 4.96
N GLY A 44 0.38 26.95 6.12
CA GLY A 44 1.61 26.19 6.31
C GLY A 44 1.63 24.94 5.40
N VAL A 45 0.58 24.13 5.48
CA VAL A 45 0.46 22.92 4.63
C VAL A 45 0.42 23.28 3.16
N LYS A 46 -0.37 24.30 2.77
CA LYS A 46 -0.46 24.78 1.38
C LYS A 46 0.91 25.18 0.81
N LYS A 47 1.75 25.88 1.61
CA LYS A 47 3.11 26.24 1.21
C LYS A 47 3.96 25.01 0.92
N HIS A 48 3.88 23.98 1.74
CA HIS A 48 4.58 22.71 1.53
C HIS A 48 4.08 21.97 0.28
N CYS A 49 2.76 21.86 0.11
CA CYS A 49 2.15 21.22 -1.08
C CYS A 49 2.57 21.94 -2.37
N LEU A 50 2.52 23.27 -2.42
CA LEU A 50 2.96 24.04 -3.59
C LEU A 50 4.44 23.86 -3.90
N ALA A 51 5.30 23.81 -2.88
CA ALA A 51 6.73 23.56 -3.07
C ALA A 51 6.98 22.15 -3.65
N MET A 52 6.30 21.11 -3.13
CA MET A 52 6.40 19.76 -3.66
C MET A 52 5.80 19.62 -5.06
N GLN A 53 4.70 20.34 -5.35
CA GLN A 53 4.12 20.40 -6.69
C GLN A 53 5.09 21.05 -7.70
N LYS A 54 5.75 22.15 -7.33
CA LYS A 54 6.78 22.81 -8.17
C LYS A 54 7.95 21.87 -8.47
N LEU A 55 8.30 20.98 -7.54
CA LEU A 55 9.35 19.97 -7.75
C LEU A 55 8.84 18.73 -8.51
N GLY A 56 7.55 18.63 -8.78
CA GLY A 56 6.92 17.54 -9.51
C GLY A 56 6.63 16.29 -8.69
N TYR A 57 6.71 16.32 -7.37
CA TYR A 57 6.33 15.19 -6.50
C TYR A 57 4.83 15.10 -6.27
N LEU A 58 4.11 16.22 -6.33
CA LEU A 58 2.66 16.30 -6.22
C LEU A 58 2.05 16.85 -7.51
N ASP A 59 0.84 16.36 -7.79
CA ASP A 59 -0.07 16.92 -8.79
C ASP A 59 -1.42 17.21 -8.13
N THR A 60 -2.32 17.87 -8.86
CA THR A 60 -3.65 18.20 -8.36
C THR A 60 -4.73 17.84 -9.35
N TRP A 61 -5.85 17.38 -8.85
CA TRP A 61 -7.06 17.17 -9.61
C TRP A 61 -8.27 17.79 -8.90
N ARG A 62 -9.37 17.95 -9.58
CA ARG A 62 -10.60 18.48 -9.03
C ARG A 62 -11.60 17.34 -8.88
N SER A 63 -11.99 17.06 -7.63
CA SER A 63 -13.06 16.12 -7.33
C SER A 63 -14.40 16.87 -7.39
N PRO A 64 -15.36 16.40 -8.20
CA PRO A 64 -16.70 17.00 -8.19
C PRO A 64 -17.36 16.78 -6.81
N LYS A 65 -18.04 17.80 -6.31
CA LYS A 65 -18.93 17.69 -5.14
C LYS A 65 -20.38 17.71 -5.60
N VAL A 66 -21.24 17.01 -4.89
CA VAL A 66 -22.70 16.99 -5.17
C VAL A 66 -23.29 18.40 -5.04
N VAL A 67 -22.78 19.20 -4.10
CA VAL A 67 -23.17 20.62 -3.90
C VAL A 67 -21.90 21.43 -3.66
N GLY A 68 -21.77 22.57 -4.37
CA GLY A 68 -20.68 23.52 -4.20
C GLY A 68 -19.57 23.42 -5.26
N ARG A 69 -18.49 24.19 -5.03
CA ARG A 69 -17.33 24.22 -5.94
C ARG A 69 -16.52 22.93 -5.87
N PRO A 70 -16.07 22.35 -7.01
CA PRO A 70 -15.20 21.20 -7.04
C PRO A 70 -13.98 21.39 -6.13
N GLU A 71 -13.68 20.38 -5.33
CA GLU A 71 -12.58 20.40 -4.39
C GLU A 71 -11.25 20.10 -5.08
N LYS A 72 -10.22 20.86 -4.71
CA LYS A 72 -8.85 20.62 -5.18
C LYS A 72 -8.16 19.63 -4.27
N LEU A 73 -7.86 18.45 -4.79
CA LEU A 73 -7.13 17.40 -4.09
C LEU A 73 -5.69 17.32 -4.60
N TYR A 74 -4.75 17.04 -3.71
CA TYR A 74 -3.37 16.72 -4.04
C TYR A 74 -3.19 15.20 -4.10
N ARG A 75 -2.38 14.75 -5.07
CA ARG A 75 -1.99 13.35 -5.25
C ARG A 75 -0.50 13.24 -5.54
N LEU A 76 0.08 12.06 -5.27
CA LEU A 76 1.46 11.77 -5.64
C LEU A 76 1.59 11.57 -7.15
N THR A 77 2.75 11.93 -7.68
CA THR A 77 3.18 11.59 -9.04
C THR A 77 4.09 10.36 -9.02
N GLU A 78 4.38 9.79 -10.18
CA GLU A 78 5.36 8.71 -10.33
C GLU A 78 6.76 9.08 -9.81
N LYS A 79 7.12 10.37 -9.89
CA LYS A 79 8.40 10.88 -9.35
C LYS A 79 8.55 10.64 -7.84
N ALA A 80 7.45 10.52 -7.11
CA ALA A 80 7.48 10.24 -5.68
C ALA A 80 7.65 8.73 -5.37
N ALA A 81 7.47 7.82 -6.33
CA ALA A 81 7.54 6.37 -6.12
C ALA A 81 8.85 5.90 -5.46
N PRO A 82 10.07 6.39 -5.85
CA PRO A 82 11.33 5.99 -5.22
C PRO A 82 11.48 6.41 -3.75
N LEU A 83 10.64 7.31 -3.27
CA LEU A 83 10.65 7.76 -1.86
C LEU A 83 9.98 6.76 -0.91
N PHE A 84 9.26 5.77 -1.46
CA PHE A 84 8.60 4.72 -0.70
C PHE A 84 9.43 3.43 -0.76
N PRO A 85 9.35 2.59 0.31
CA PRO A 85 10.14 1.37 0.36
C PRO A 85 9.84 0.46 -0.84
N GLY A 86 10.88 0.09 -1.57
CA GLY A 86 10.87 -0.99 -2.54
C GLY A 86 11.85 -2.08 -2.10
N ILE A 87 11.58 -3.32 -2.43
CA ILE A 87 12.59 -4.37 -2.37
C ILE A 87 13.51 -4.16 -3.57
N SER A 88 14.77 -4.60 -3.49
CA SER A 88 15.70 -4.60 -4.64
C SER A 88 15.17 -5.58 -5.70
N SER A 89 14.15 -5.13 -6.42
CA SER A 89 13.35 -5.93 -7.34
C SER A 89 14.20 -6.53 -8.45
N ASP A 90 15.23 -5.80 -8.90
CA ASP A 90 16.10 -6.26 -10.00
C ASP A 90 16.88 -7.50 -9.62
N ILE A 91 17.41 -7.58 -8.38
CA ILE A 91 18.09 -8.77 -7.88
C ILE A 91 17.13 -9.94 -7.75
N CYS A 92 15.94 -9.71 -7.18
CA CYS A 92 14.93 -10.75 -7.06
C CYS A 92 14.47 -11.28 -8.43
N LEU A 93 14.23 -10.40 -9.38
CA LEU A 93 13.87 -10.79 -10.75
C LEU A 93 14.98 -11.57 -11.42
N SER A 94 16.25 -11.15 -11.27
CA SER A 94 17.40 -11.88 -11.83
C SER A 94 17.56 -13.29 -11.23
N ILE A 95 17.31 -13.46 -9.93
CA ILE A 95 17.33 -14.77 -9.26
C ILE A 95 16.21 -15.66 -9.80
N LEU A 96 15.01 -15.13 -9.99
CA LEU A 96 13.88 -15.87 -10.55
C LEU A 96 14.13 -16.25 -12.02
N ASP A 97 14.74 -15.38 -12.80
CA ASP A 97 15.14 -15.69 -14.18
C ASP A 97 16.19 -16.81 -14.23
N ALA A 98 17.20 -16.76 -13.37
CA ALA A 98 18.18 -17.82 -13.24
C ALA A 98 17.53 -19.15 -12.82
N ALA A 99 16.58 -19.13 -11.88
CA ALA A 99 15.85 -20.32 -11.47
C ALA A 99 15.04 -20.95 -12.63
N THR A 100 14.44 -20.14 -13.50
CA THR A 100 13.73 -20.61 -14.68
C THR A 100 14.69 -21.27 -15.71
N GLN A 101 15.93 -20.77 -15.80
CA GLN A 101 16.95 -21.38 -16.66
C GLN A 101 17.47 -22.73 -16.13
N LEU A 102 17.53 -22.87 -14.81
CA LEU A 102 18.01 -24.10 -14.17
C LEU A 102 16.98 -25.23 -14.17
N GLU A 103 15.70 -24.90 -14.01
CA GLU A 103 14.61 -25.88 -13.92
C GLU A 103 13.32 -25.32 -14.49
N THR A 104 12.57 -26.17 -15.23
CA THR A 104 11.20 -25.85 -15.67
C THR A 104 10.34 -25.49 -14.45
N ASN A 105 9.68 -24.33 -14.50
CA ASN A 105 8.90 -23.76 -13.40
C ASN A 105 9.72 -23.45 -12.14
N GLY A 106 11.04 -23.24 -12.27
CA GLY A 106 11.92 -22.95 -11.15
C GLY A 106 11.51 -21.67 -10.42
N ALA A 107 11.15 -20.60 -11.15
CA ALA A 107 10.67 -19.36 -10.56
C ALA A 107 9.37 -19.57 -9.76
N GLU A 108 8.37 -20.28 -10.33
CA GLU A 108 7.10 -20.56 -9.67
C GLU A 108 7.28 -21.38 -8.40
N LYS A 109 8.18 -22.34 -8.40
CA LYS A 109 8.51 -23.15 -7.21
C LYS A 109 9.11 -22.29 -6.10
N LEU A 110 10.03 -21.37 -6.44
CA LEU A 110 10.61 -20.44 -5.48
C LEU A 110 9.55 -19.47 -4.92
N LEU A 111 8.71 -18.92 -5.79
CA LEU A 111 7.63 -18.01 -5.39
C LEU A 111 6.62 -18.73 -4.49
N PHE A 112 6.23 -19.95 -4.82
CA PHE A 112 5.36 -20.76 -3.97
C PHE A 112 5.99 -21.02 -2.60
N SER A 113 7.27 -21.39 -2.55
CA SER A 113 8.01 -21.60 -1.30
C SER A 113 8.09 -20.31 -0.46
N PHE A 114 8.32 -19.17 -1.12
CA PHE A 114 8.31 -17.85 -0.49
C PHE A 114 6.97 -17.55 0.18
N PHE A 115 5.84 -17.68 -0.55
CA PHE A 115 4.51 -17.42 0.00
C PHE A 115 4.14 -18.40 1.11
N ARG A 116 4.55 -19.67 1.01
CA ARG A 116 4.37 -20.66 2.08
C ARG A 116 5.08 -20.23 3.36
N SER A 117 6.38 -19.93 3.24
CA SER A 117 7.18 -19.45 4.39
C SER A 117 6.61 -18.16 4.98
N ARG A 118 6.17 -17.23 4.11
CA ARG A 118 5.55 -15.98 4.56
C ARG A 118 4.23 -16.21 5.29
N THR A 119 3.43 -17.17 4.83
CA THR A 119 2.20 -17.58 5.50
C THR A 119 2.48 -18.13 6.90
N GLU A 120 3.47 -19.00 7.04
CA GLU A 120 3.89 -19.58 8.34
C GLU A 120 4.35 -18.49 9.32
N GLN A 121 5.17 -17.54 8.84
CA GLN A 121 5.63 -16.40 9.66
C GLN A 121 4.46 -15.51 10.12
N LEU A 122 3.54 -15.20 9.22
CA LEU A 122 2.39 -14.37 9.54
C LEU A 122 1.38 -15.11 10.45
N ALA A 123 1.22 -16.42 10.31
CA ALA A 123 0.33 -17.22 11.18
C ALA A 123 0.72 -17.14 12.65
N ALA A 124 1.99 -16.90 12.97
CA ALA A 124 2.45 -16.71 14.34
C ALA A 124 1.94 -15.40 14.99
N VAL A 125 1.61 -14.39 14.20
CA VAL A 125 1.18 -13.07 14.68
C VAL A 125 -0.28 -12.75 14.33
N VAL A 126 -0.82 -13.34 13.26
CA VAL A 126 -2.21 -13.17 12.83
C VAL A 126 -3.08 -14.22 13.54
N THR A 127 -3.35 -13.97 14.81
CA THR A 127 -4.16 -14.82 15.70
C THR A 127 -5.39 -14.05 16.19
N GLY A 128 -6.48 -14.71 16.53
CA GLY A 128 -7.68 -14.10 17.07
C GLY A 128 -8.92 -14.99 16.89
N ASP A 129 -9.93 -14.73 17.68
CA ASP A 129 -11.17 -15.52 17.67
C ASP A 129 -12.09 -15.12 16.52
N SER A 130 -12.03 -13.84 16.11
CA SER A 130 -12.84 -13.32 15.01
C SER A 130 -12.01 -13.08 13.73
N VAL A 131 -12.69 -13.06 12.58
CA VAL A 131 -12.07 -12.67 11.29
C VAL A 131 -11.57 -11.24 11.35
N GLN A 132 -12.31 -10.35 12.03
CA GLN A 132 -11.94 -8.96 12.19
C GLN A 132 -10.62 -8.80 12.95
N GLU A 133 -10.46 -9.43 14.09
CA GLU A 133 -9.21 -9.39 14.87
C GLU A 133 -8.01 -9.87 14.05
N ARG A 134 -8.19 -10.98 13.32
CA ARG A 134 -7.13 -11.50 12.45
C ARG A 134 -6.82 -10.51 11.30
N ALA A 135 -7.84 -9.87 10.72
CA ALA A 135 -7.67 -8.87 9.67
C ALA A 135 -6.93 -7.62 10.16
N GLU A 136 -7.23 -7.13 11.35
CA GLU A 136 -6.54 -6.00 11.98
C GLU A 136 -5.05 -6.32 12.24
N LYS A 137 -4.76 -7.51 12.75
CA LYS A 137 -3.36 -7.96 12.95
C LYS A 137 -2.62 -8.16 11.64
N LEU A 138 -3.29 -8.73 10.62
CA LEU A 138 -2.71 -8.85 9.28
C LEU A 138 -2.42 -7.47 8.68
N ALA A 139 -3.37 -6.53 8.77
CA ALA A 139 -3.15 -5.15 8.31
C ALA A 139 -1.94 -4.50 9.00
N SER A 140 -1.81 -4.66 10.31
CA SER A 140 -0.67 -4.15 11.08
C SER A 140 0.66 -4.76 10.60
N ALA A 141 0.72 -6.08 10.44
CA ALA A 141 1.92 -6.78 9.97
C ALA A 141 2.29 -6.38 8.53
N ARG A 142 1.29 -6.22 7.65
CA ARG A 142 1.47 -5.75 6.27
C ARG A 142 1.94 -4.29 6.23
N SER A 143 1.38 -3.43 7.07
CA SER A 143 1.85 -2.04 7.20
C SER A 143 3.29 -1.96 7.66
N ALA A 144 3.69 -2.78 8.64
CA ALA A 144 5.09 -2.86 9.07
C ALA A 144 6.03 -3.34 7.94
N ALA A 145 5.53 -4.16 7.03
CA ALA A 145 6.25 -4.63 5.85
C ALA A 145 6.22 -3.63 4.66
N GLY A 146 5.61 -2.45 4.81
CA GLY A 146 5.62 -1.39 3.81
C GLY A 146 4.44 -1.37 2.84
N HIS A 147 3.40 -2.17 3.08
CA HIS A 147 2.21 -2.21 2.21
C HIS A 147 1.22 -1.06 2.46
N TYR A 148 1.37 -0.29 3.55
CA TYR A 148 0.41 0.73 3.97
C TYR A 148 -1.01 0.16 4.06
N SER A 149 -1.14 -0.96 4.77
CA SER A 149 -2.37 -1.73 4.92
C SER A 149 -3.23 -1.22 6.06
N ARG A 150 -4.55 -1.25 5.89
CA ARG A 150 -5.52 -1.00 6.95
C ARG A 150 -6.69 -1.97 6.85
N CYS A 151 -7.29 -2.27 7.99
CA CYS A 151 -8.55 -2.98 8.09
C CYS A 151 -9.69 -1.96 8.15
N VAL A 152 -10.74 -2.16 7.35
CA VAL A 152 -11.89 -1.26 7.27
C VAL A 152 -13.16 -2.10 7.31
N TYR A 153 -14.13 -1.66 8.09
CA TYR A 153 -15.47 -2.19 8.12
C TYR A 153 -16.49 -1.09 7.79
N SER A 154 -17.48 -1.40 6.97
CA SER A 154 -18.66 -0.58 6.77
C SER A 154 -19.90 -1.46 6.62
N GLU A 155 -21.07 -0.96 6.97
CA GLU A 155 -22.34 -1.70 6.85
C GLU A 155 -22.66 -2.05 5.38
N GLU A 156 -22.30 -1.17 4.45
CA GLU A 156 -22.59 -1.32 3.03
C GLU A 156 -21.63 -2.31 2.32
N GLU A 157 -20.35 -2.25 2.64
CA GLU A 157 -19.31 -2.99 1.90
C GLU A 157 -18.66 -4.10 2.73
N GLY A 158 -19.03 -4.27 4.00
CA GLY A 158 -18.51 -5.30 4.88
C GLY A 158 -17.07 -5.06 5.35
N LEU A 159 -16.44 -6.16 5.79
CA LEU A 159 -15.06 -6.17 6.27
C LEU A 159 -14.09 -6.33 5.09
N ARG A 160 -13.05 -5.50 5.06
CA ARG A 160 -12.03 -5.55 4.02
C ARG A 160 -10.66 -5.08 4.49
N LEU A 161 -9.62 -5.49 3.78
CA LEU A 161 -8.29 -4.91 3.86
C LEU A 161 -8.07 -3.98 2.66
N GLU A 162 -7.45 -2.84 2.92
CA GLU A 162 -7.03 -1.89 1.89
C GLU A 162 -5.53 -1.65 2.02
N GLU A 163 -4.80 -1.78 0.91
CA GLU A 163 -3.37 -1.50 0.84
C GLU A 163 -3.09 -0.43 -0.21
N PHE A 164 -2.20 0.49 0.09
CA PHE A 164 -1.90 1.65 -0.76
C PHE A 164 -0.51 1.57 -1.38
N HIS A 165 0.21 0.48 -1.13
CA HIS A 165 1.51 0.21 -1.72
C HIS A 165 1.78 -1.29 -1.75
N ASN A 166 2.34 -1.78 -2.84
CA ASN A 166 2.87 -3.13 -2.92
C ASN A 166 4.37 -3.07 -3.19
N PRO A 167 5.25 -3.31 -2.19
CA PRO A 167 6.69 -3.28 -2.38
C PRO A 167 7.19 -4.40 -3.32
N LEU A 168 6.35 -5.40 -3.61
CA LEU A 168 6.64 -6.49 -4.54
C LEU A 168 6.04 -6.28 -5.93
N GLN A 169 5.48 -5.09 -6.22
CA GLN A 169 4.76 -4.85 -7.47
C GLN A 169 5.52 -5.27 -8.74
N PRO A 170 6.84 -5.03 -8.89
CA PRO A 170 7.57 -5.48 -10.07
C PRO A 170 7.56 -7.01 -10.27
N LEU A 171 7.48 -7.79 -9.17
CA LEU A 171 7.33 -9.23 -9.25
C LEU A 171 5.91 -9.61 -9.70
N PHE A 172 4.89 -8.93 -9.17
CA PHE A 172 3.49 -9.15 -9.57
C PHE A 172 3.25 -8.82 -11.05
N ASP A 173 3.90 -7.78 -11.57
CA ASP A 173 3.79 -7.39 -12.98
C ASP A 173 4.41 -8.47 -13.90
N LYS A 174 5.48 -9.13 -13.47
CA LYS A 174 6.13 -10.22 -14.22
C LYS A 174 5.48 -11.58 -14.01
N TYR A 175 4.99 -11.85 -12.81
CA TYR A 175 4.37 -13.12 -12.41
C TYR A 175 2.94 -12.91 -11.89
N PRO A 176 1.93 -12.78 -12.77
CA PRO A 176 0.53 -12.50 -12.36
C PRO A 176 -0.07 -13.56 -11.42
N THR A 177 0.47 -14.79 -11.42
CA THR A 177 0.06 -15.85 -10.49
C THR A 177 0.22 -15.47 -9.02
N LEU A 178 1.07 -14.49 -8.70
CA LEU A 178 1.28 -13.98 -7.34
C LEU A 178 0.02 -13.35 -6.75
N GLU A 179 -0.85 -12.78 -7.57
CA GLU A 179 -2.12 -12.22 -7.11
C GLU A 179 -2.99 -13.29 -6.45
N ARG A 180 -3.06 -14.48 -7.07
CA ARG A 180 -3.78 -15.62 -6.51
C ARG A 180 -3.07 -16.18 -5.28
N MET A 181 -1.75 -16.27 -5.30
CA MET A 181 -0.98 -16.75 -4.13
C MET A 181 -1.16 -15.84 -2.92
N GLU A 182 -1.19 -14.53 -3.12
CA GLU A 182 -1.43 -13.55 -2.06
C GLU A 182 -2.85 -13.68 -1.49
N ALA A 183 -3.87 -13.77 -2.34
CA ALA A 183 -5.24 -13.99 -1.92
C ALA A 183 -5.39 -15.29 -1.11
N GLN A 184 -4.82 -16.40 -1.58
CA GLN A 184 -4.82 -17.69 -0.86
C GLN A 184 -4.08 -17.61 0.49
N MET A 185 -2.98 -16.88 0.57
CA MET A 185 -2.30 -16.59 1.84
C MET A 185 -3.24 -15.89 2.82
N PHE A 186 -3.93 -14.84 2.37
CA PHE A 186 -4.89 -14.11 3.20
C PHE A 186 -6.06 -15.00 3.61
N GLU A 187 -6.62 -15.78 2.70
CA GLU A 187 -7.70 -16.74 3.01
C GLU A 187 -7.31 -17.73 4.10
N ARG A 188 -6.09 -18.26 4.04
CA ARG A 188 -5.56 -19.19 5.03
C ARG A 188 -5.38 -18.52 6.39
N LEU A 189 -4.84 -17.31 6.44
CA LEU A 189 -4.59 -16.56 7.67
C LEU A 189 -5.88 -16.08 8.32
N LEU A 190 -6.85 -15.65 7.52
CA LEU A 190 -8.09 -15.05 8.02
C LEU A 190 -9.19 -16.08 8.27
N GLY A 191 -9.13 -17.25 7.63
CA GLY A 191 -10.22 -18.23 7.66
C GLY A 191 -11.48 -17.76 6.96
N ALA A 192 -11.37 -16.85 5.99
CA ALA A 192 -12.45 -16.24 5.22
C ALA A 192 -12.14 -16.34 3.72
N ARG A 193 -13.13 -16.16 2.85
CA ARG A 193 -12.89 -15.95 1.40
C ARG A 193 -12.35 -14.56 1.17
N VAL A 194 -11.46 -14.41 0.21
CA VAL A 194 -10.79 -13.13 -0.12
C VAL A 194 -10.93 -12.86 -1.60
N GLU A 195 -11.61 -11.78 -1.94
CA GLU A 195 -11.66 -11.25 -3.30
C GLU A 195 -10.72 -10.06 -3.42
N ARG A 196 -9.73 -10.17 -4.32
CA ARG A 196 -8.71 -9.14 -4.53
C ARG A 196 -9.05 -8.31 -5.75
N THR A 197 -9.14 -6.99 -5.58
CA THR A 197 -9.29 -6.02 -6.65
C THR A 197 -8.18 -4.98 -6.61
N VAL A 198 -7.79 -4.44 -7.77
CA VAL A 198 -6.76 -3.41 -7.88
C VAL A 198 -7.30 -2.24 -8.70
N THR A 199 -7.23 -1.06 -8.12
CA THR A 199 -7.54 0.19 -8.82
C THR A 199 -6.25 0.98 -9.01
N ARG A 200 -5.97 1.37 -10.26
CA ARG A 200 -4.82 2.19 -10.61
C ARG A 200 -5.30 3.54 -11.15
N THR A 201 -4.89 4.62 -10.49
CA THR A 201 -5.24 5.98 -10.89
C THR A 201 -4.03 6.88 -10.77
N ALA A 202 -3.54 7.38 -11.90
CA ALA A 202 -2.48 8.39 -11.99
C ALA A 202 -1.25 8.10 -11.09
N GLY A 203 -0.64 6.91 -11.23
CA GLY A 203 0.55 6.52 -10.48
C GLY A 203 0.28 6.03 -9.04
N LEU A 204 -0.97 5.98 -8.62
CA LEU A 204 -1.40 5.41 -7.34
C LEU A 204 -2.08 4.07 -7.58
N SER A 205 -1.66 3.06 -6.83
CA SER A 205 -2.33 1.76 -6.79
C SER A 205 -3.01 1.59 -5.45
N ARG A 206 -4.26 1.14 -5.46
CA ARG A 206 -5.02 0.73 -4.29
C ARG A 206 -5.39 -0.73 -4.49
N TYR A 207 -5.04 -1.55 -3.53
CA TYR A 207 -5.35 -2.97 -3.48
C TYR A 207 -6.44 -3.16 -2.44
N ARG A 208 -7.53 -3.78 -2.83
CA ARG A 208 -8.66 -4.06 -1.96
C ARG A 208 -8.84 -5.57 -1.87
N PHE A 209 -9.04 -6.06 -0.67
CA PHE A 209 -9.29 -7.46 -0.34
C PHE A 209 -10.59 -7.54 0.45
N ASP A 210 -11.67 -7.85 -0.24
CA ASP A 210 -13.00 -8.00 0.37
C ASP A 210 -13.09 -9.37 1.05
N LEU A 211 -13.56 -9.37 2.30
CA LEU A 211 -13.62 -10.55 3.14
C LEU A 211 -15.06 -11.00 3.28
N SER A 212 -15.34 -12.28 2.97
CA SER A 212 -16.65 -12.90 3.14
C SER A 212 -16.53 -14.23 3.91
N PRO A 213 -17.58 -14.65 4.62
CA PRO A 213 -17.60 -15.94 5.27
C PRO A 213 -17.29 -17.09 4.29
N ARG A 214 -16.66 -18.16 4.77
CA ARG A 214 -16.48 -19.39 4.01
C ARG A 214 -17.76 -20.17 3.93
#